data_bee65ce55aa3d44763eb211d220fd954
#
_entry.id   bee65ce55aa3d44763eb211d220fd954
#
_cell.length_a   1.000
_cell.length_b   1.000
_cell.length_c   1.000
_cell.angle_alpha   90.00
_cell.angle_beta   90.00
_cell.angle_gamma   90.00
#
_symmetry.space_group_name_H-M   'P 1'
#
loop_
_entity.id
_entity.type
_entity.pdbx_description
1 polymer ?
#
loop_
_entity_poly.entity_id
_entity_poly.type
_entity_poly.pdbx_seq_one_letter_code
_entity_poly.pdbx_strand_id
1 'polypeptide(L)'
;PHPLDYSLYREIITSAAWNQGLSYIGYREVDGDLMYKLGNKPYISLKKSFLGLMPDELDDRLEAKLLKYYDKKLIDDPTAHDKIEFEIAFSEYDFSTEDKLGTLTEAGFTREEIADLSDSLFNLTNNAICNFNRNRMKDLRALNGLRVHRENTRSNWLMAHNDVVTLIQYFVQLIESIKHYGTPKFARQARLAFISKAISRSLVYRGYFTDKEID
;
A
#
# COMPACT_ATOMS: atom_id res chain seq x y z
N PRO A 1 -9.63 19.78 -8.01
CA PRO A 1 -8.18 19.89 -8.25
C PRO A 1 -7.93 20.46 -9.65
N HIS A 2 -6.86 21.23 -9.79
CA HIS A 2 -6.44 21.66 -11.11
C HIS A 2 -6.05 20.44 -11.98
N PRO A 3 -6.21 20.52 -13.33
CA PRO A 3 -5.89 19.40 -14.20
C PRO A 3 -4.47 18.87 -14.03
N LEU A 4 -3.49 19.75 -13.80
CA LEU A 4 -2.11 19.38 -13.59
C LEU A 4 -1.92 18.59 -12.28
N ASP A 5 -2.54 19.04 -11.18
CA ASP A 5 -2.46 18.37 -9.88
C ASP A 5 -3.00 16.95 -9.96
N TYR A 6 -4.15 16.78 -10.64
CA TYR A 6 -4.74 15.48 -10.87
C TYR A 6 -3.82 14.57 -11.67
N SER A 7 -3.27 15.07 -12.79
CA SER A 7 -2.40 14.31 -13.67
C SER A 7 -1.11 13.89 -12.97
N LEU A 8 -0.48 14.78 -12.20
CA LEU A 8 0.73 14.49 -11.45
C LEU A 8 0.47 13.44 -10.36
N TYR A 9 -0.58 13.62 -9.57
CA TYR A 9 -0.92 12.66 -8.52
C TYR A 9 -1.22 11.28 -9.12
N ARG A 10 -1.98 11.24 -10.21
CA ARG A 10 -2.25 10.01 -10.95
C ARG A 10 -0.96 9.33 -11.37
N GLU A 11 -0.09 10.02 -12.08
CA GLU A 11 1.15 9.44 -12.62
C GLU A 11 2.12 9.00 -11.53
N ILE A 12 2.31 9.81 -10.49
CA ILE A 12 3.33 9.56 -9.47
C ILE A 12 2.85 8.56 -8.41
N ILE A 13 1.57 8.54 -8.08
CA ILE A 13 1.03 7.76 -6.95
C ILE A 13 0.14 6.63 -7.44
N THR A 14 -0.98 6.94 -8.14
CA THR A 14 -2.08 6.00 -8.33
C THR A 14 -1.98 5.15 -9.60
N SER A 15 -1.05 5.43 -10.49
CA SER A 15 -0.77 4.65 -11.71
C SER A 15 0.12 3.44 -11.42
N ALA A 16 -0.32 2.46 -10.67
CA ALA A 16 0.44 1.27 -10.30
C ALA A 16 1.67 1.49 -9.37
N ALA A 17 2.29 2.68 -9.35
CA ALA A 17 3.53 2.92 -8.60
C ALA A 17 3.39 2.62 -7.09
N TRP A 18 2.26 2.96 -6.49
CA TRP A 18 1.96 2.63 -5.09
C TRP A 18 1.88 1.11 -4.87
N ASN A 19 1.08 0.43 -5.69
CA ASN A 19 0.85 -1.01 -5.57
C ASN A 19 2.14 -1.82 -5.82
N GLN A 20 3.03 -1.38 -6.73
CA GLN A 20 4.33 -2.01 -6.93
C GLN A 20 5.19 -2.05 -5.64
N GLY A 21 5.03 -1.07 -4.76
CA GLY A 21 5.68 -1.08 -3.47
C GLY A 21 5.16 -2.16 -2.54
N LEU A 22 3.85 -2.40 -2.57
CA LEU A 22 3.16 -3.41 -1.74
C LEU A 22 3.36 -4.81 -2.31
N SER A 23 3.16 -5.02 -3.62
CA SER A 23 3.32 -6.33 -4.26
C SER A 23 4.73 -6.90 -4.08
N TYR A 24 5.74 -6.06 -4.00
CA TYR A 24 7.11 -6.48 -3.71
C TYR A 24 7.27 -7.20 -2.35
N ILE A 25 6.40 -6.97 -1.40
CA ILE A 25 6.43 -7.60 -0.07
C ILE A 25 5.31 -8.62 0.15
N GLY A 26 4.62 -9.04 -0.92
CA GLY A 26 3.68 -10.16 -0.91
C GLY A 26 2.20 -9.77 -0.96
N TYR A 27 1.88 -8.49 -1.17
CA TYR A 27 0.51 -8.09 -1.45
C TYR A 27 0.15 -8.31 -2.92
N ARG A 28 -1.13 -8.49 -3.19
CA ARG A 28 -1.65 -8.73 -4.54
C ARG A 28 -1.32 -7.56 -5.48
N GLU A 29 -0.88 -7.89 -6.68
CA GLU A 29 -0.70 -6.92 -7.74
C GLU A 29 -2.06 -6.47 -8.29
N VAL A 30 -2.21 -5.16 -8.49
CA VAL A 30 -3.44 -4.56 -8.98
C VAL A 30 -3.14 -3.76 -10.25
N ASP A 31 -3.78 -4.16 -11.33
CA ASP A 31 -3.60 -3.53 -12.63
C ASP A 31 -4.29 -2.16 -12.74
N GLY A 32 -3.62 -1.25 -13.45
CA GLY A 32 -4.13 0.05 -13.86
C GLY A 32 -4.28 1.05 -12.71
N ASP A 33 -4.91 2.17 -13.03
CA ASP A 33 -5.05 3.29 -12.10
C ASP A 33 -5.98 2.98 -10.92
N LEU A 34 -5.56 3.40 -9.73
CA LEU A 34 -6.40 3.37 -8.53
C LEU A 34 -7.39 4.54 -8.49
N MET A 35 -7.09 5.64 -9.20
CA MET A 35 -7.87 6.86 -9.13
C MET A 35 -8.72 7.10 -10.38
N TYR A 36 -9.97 7.49 -10.16
CA TYR A 36 -10.93 7.86 -11.20
C TYR A 36 -11.38 9.30 -11.02
N LYS A 37 -11.75 9.95 -12.13
CA LYS A 37 -12.31 11.29 -12.11
C LYS A 37 -13.80 11.21 -12.45
N LEU A 38 -14.65 11.62 -11.51
CA LEU A 38 -16.08 11.75 -11.72
C LEU A 38 -16.46 13.23 -11.59
N GLY A 39 -16.96 13.84 -12.66
CA GLY A 39 -17.09 15.28 -12.76
C GLY A 39 -15.73 15.95 -12.55
N ASN A 40 -15.61 16.81 -11.57
CA ASN A 40 -14.35 17.52 -11.26
C ASN A 40 -13.70 17.06 -9.94
N LYS A 41 -14.04 15.86 -9.43
CA LYS A 41 -13.53 15.31 -8.19
C LYS A 41 -12.76 14.01 -8.44
N PRO A 42 -11.62 13.78 -7.73
CA PRO A 42 -10.92 12.50 -7.74
C PRO A 42 -11.59 11.53 -6.79
N TYR A 43 -11.63 10.26 -7.17
CA TYR A 43 -12.12 9.14 -6.35
C TYR A 43 -11.14 7.98 -6.44
N ILE A 44 -10.91 7.30 -5.33
CA ILE A 44 -10.11 6.09 -5.28
C ILE A 44 -11.02 4.87 -5.36
N SER A 45 -10.62 3.88 -6.15
CA SER A 45 -11.34 2.61 -6.25
C SER A 45 -11.21 1.81 -4.97
N LEU A 46 -12.28 1.67 -4.21
CA LEU A 46 -12.31 0.83 -3.01
C LEU A 46 -11.98 -0.63 -3.34
N LYS A 47 -12.56 -1.18 -4.40
CA LYS A 47 -12.28 -2.54 -4.84
C LYS A 47 -10.78 -2.77 -5.07
N LYS A 48 -10.12 -1.88 -5.82
CA LYS A 48 -8.68 -1.98 -6.08
C LYS A 48 -7.84 -1.76 -4.81
N SER A 49 -8.30 -0.89 -3.92
CA SER A 49 -7.65 -0.67 -2.63
C SER A 49 -7.71 -1.93 -1.76
N PHE A 50 -8.87 -2.57 -1.67
CA PHE A 50 -9.01 -3.84 -0.96
C PHE A 50 -8.15 -4.95 -1.56
N LEU A 51 -8.16 -5.10 -2.89
CA LEU A 51 -7.33 -6.09 -3.58
C LEU A 51 -5.84 -5.89 -3.28
N GLY A 52 -5.36 -4.65 -3.37
CA GLY A 52 -3.96 -4.31 -3.11
C GLY A 52 -3.53 -4.44 -1.64
N LEU A 53 -4.46 -4.72 -0.72
CA LEU A 53 -4.20 -5.01 0.70
C LEU A 53 -4.32 -6.50 1.03
N MET A 54 -4.73 -7.34 0.09
CA MET A 54 -4.80 -8.81 0.28
C MET A 54 -3.45 -9.46 0.00
N PRO A 55 -3.14 -10.59 0.67
CA PRO A 55 -2.03 -11.46 0.28
C PRO A 55 -2.15 -11.93 -1.17
N ASP A 56 -1.03 -11.99 -1.89
CA ASP A 56 -1.00 -12.44 -3.29
C ASP A 56 -1.34 -13.92 -3.46
N GLU A 57 -1.04 -14.72 -2.45
CA GLU A 57 -1.27 -16.18 -2.42
C GLU A 57 -2.74 -16.58 -2.22
N LEU A 58 -3.66 -15.65 -1.98
CA LEU A 58 -5.07 -15.97 -1.76
C LEU A 58 -5.73 -16.52 -3.03
N ASP A 59 -6.53 -17.57 -2.85
CA ASP A 59 -7.40 -18.13 -3.88
C ASP A 59 -8.45 -17.10 -4.36
N ASP A 60 -8.73 -17.06 -5.66
CA ASP A 60 -9.63 -16.09 -6.28
C ASP A 60 -11.07 -16.16 -5.72
N ARG A 61 -11.51 -17.35 -5.27
CA ARG A 61 -12.84 -17.54 -4.67
C ARG A 61 -12.90 -16.92 -3.29
N LEU A 62 -11.86 -17.12 -2.48
CA LEU A 62 -11.76 -16.53 -1.15
C LEU A 62 -11.61 -15.00 -1.26
N GLU A 63 -10.81 -14.51 -2.21
CA GLU A 63 -10.70 -13.08 -2.54
C GLU A 63 -12.08 -12.47 -2.83
N ALA A 64 -12.84 -13.07 -3.77
CA ALA A 64 -14.16 -12.56 -4.15
C ALA A 64 -15.15 -12.53 -2.97
N LYS A 65 -15.01 -13.48 -2.04
CA LYS A 65 -15.83 -13.55 -0.82
C LYS A 65 -15.44 -12.47 0.18
N LEU A 66 -14.13 -12.24 0.36
CA LEU A 66 -13.60 -11.18 1.21
C LEU A 66 -14.00 -9.79 0.69
N LEU A 67 -13.92 -9.55 -0.62
CA LEU A 67 -14.38 -8.28 -1.21
C LEU A 67 -15.83 -7.98 -0.87
N LYS A 68 -16.72 -8.97 -0.98
CA LYS A 68 -18.14 -8.79 -0.61
C LYS A 68 -18.31 -8.51 0.89
N TYR A 69 -17.50 -9.15 1.72
CA TYR A 69 -17.51 -8.91 3.16
C TYR A 69 -17.04 -7.51 3.51
N TYR A 70 -15.96 -7.01 2.88
CA TYR A 70 -15.44 -5.67 3.09
C TYR A 70 -16.40 -4.59 2.59
N ASP A 71 -17.00 -4.80 1.41
CA ASP A 71 -18.03 -3.90 0.87
C ASP A 71 -19.21 -3.79 1.84
N LYS A 72 -19.68 -4.92 2.39
CA LYS A 72 -20.76 -4.92 3.37
C LYS A 72 -20.39 -4.16 4.64
N LYS A 73 -19.19 -4.43 5.22
CA LYS A 73 -18.72 -3.69 6.41
C LYS A 73 -18.70 -2.19 6.18
N LEU A 74 -18.25 -1.76 4.98
CA LEU A 74 -18.16 -0.34 4.66
C LEU A 74 -19.52 0.29 4.37
N ILE A 75 -20.50 -0.49 3.86
CA ILE A 75 -21.90 -0.05 3.75
C ILE A 75 -22.52 0.13 5.13
N ASP A 76 -22.25 -0.78 6.06
CA ASP A 76 -22.75 -0.75 7.44
C ASP A 76 -22.11 0.39 8.25
N ASP A 77 -20.85 0.74 7.98
CA ASP A 77 -20.13 1.89 8.55
C ASP A 77 -19.39 2.71 7.48
N PRO A 78 -20.07 3.66 6.81
CA PRO A 78 -19.45 4.52 5.81
C PRO A 78 -18.34 5.45 6.35
N THR A 79 -18.25 5.64 7.66
CA THR A 79 -17.23 6.51 8.28
C THR A 79 -15.83 5.88 8.26
N ALA A 80 -15.74 4.57 8.01
CA ALA A 80 -14.48 3.84 7.92
C ALA A 80 -13.82 3.91 6.53
N HIS A 81 -14.35 4.71 5.59
CA HIS A 81 -13.86 4.78 4.20
C HIS A 81 -12.41 5.27 4.05
N ASP A 82 -11.91 6.04 5.01
CA ASP A 82 -10.53 6.54 5.08
C ASP A 82 -9.62 5.68 5.98
N LYS A 83 -10.16 4.61 6.55
CA LYS A 83 -9.48 3.70 7.48
C LYS A 83 -9.58 2.24 7.07
N ILE A 84 -9.81 1.98 5.79
CA ILE A 84 -10.07 0.64 5.27
C ILE A 84 -8.96 -0.37 5.63
N GLU A 85 -7.71 0.06 5.68
CA GLU A 85 -6.56 -0.76 6.01
C GLU A 85 -6.40 -1.07 7.51
N PHE A 86 -7.14 -0.38 8.37
CA PHE A 86 -7.07 -0.55 9.82
C PHE A 86 -8.34 -1.17 10.42
N GLU A 87 -9.50 -0.87 9.83
CA GLU A 87 -10.80 -1.21 10.42
C GLU A 87 -11.60 -2.20 9.56
N ILE A 88 -11.30 -2.29 8.26
CA ILE A 88 -12.09 -3.10 7.33
C ILE A 88 -11.33 -4.33 6.84
N ALA A 89 -10.18 -4.13 6.19
CA ALA A 89 -9.43 -5.19 5.53
C ALA A 89 -8.51 -5.95 6.49
N PHE A 90 -8.38 -7.24 6.28
CA PHE A 90 -7.31 -8.04 6.88
C PHE A 90 -6.08 -7.93 5.98
N SER A 91 -5.06 -7.28 6.45
CA SER A 91 -3.90 -6.90 5.64
C SER A 91 -2.54 -7.25 6.25
N GLU A 92 -2.53 -7.73 7.48
CA GLU A 92 -1.38 -8.27 8.19
C GLU A 92 -1.81 -9.30 9.23
N TYR A 93 -0.85 -10.08 9.74
CA TYR A 93 -1.02 -10.98 10.88
C TYR A 93 -0.44 -10.32 12.13
N ASP A 94 -1.24 -10.22 13.19
CA ASP A 94 -0.86 -9.73 14.50
C ASP A 94 -1.37 -10.66 15.61
N PHE A 95 -1.08 -10.36 16.88
CA PHE A 95 -1.50 -11.19 18.02
C PHE A 95 -3.02 -11.17 18.28
N SER A 96 -3.80 -10.35 17.58
CA SER A 96 -5.27 -10.32 17.66
C SER A 96 -5.94 -10.94 16.42
N THR A 97 -5.18 -11.41 15.44
CA THR A 97 -5.69 -11.87 14.15
C THR A 97 -6.66 -13.03 14.31
N GLU A 98 -6.36 -14.02 15.12
CA GLU A 98 -7.23 -15.18 15.35
C GLU A 98 -8.62 -14.76 15.89
N ASP A 99 -8.65 -13.81 16.83
CA ASP A 99 -9.90 -13.31 17.40
C ASP A 99 -10.70 -12.54 16.33
N LYS A 100 -10.03 -11.72 15.51
CA LYS A 100 -10.64 -10.97 14.40
C LYS A 100 -11.20 -11.91 13.33
N LEU A 101 -10.44 -12.91 12.91
CA LEU A 101 -10.83 -13.87 11.89
C LEU A 101 -11.97 -14.78 12.37
N GLY A 102 -12.04 -15.08 13.67
CA GLY A 102 -13.13 -15.84 14.28
C GLY A 102 -14.51 -15.25 13.98
N THR A 103 -14.62 -13.94 13.83
CA THR A 103 -15.89 -13.25 13.47
C THR A 103 -16.38 -13.58 12.06
N LEU A 104 -15.51 -14.04 11.17
CA LEU A 104 -15.86 -14.42 9.79
C LEU A 104 -16.79 -15.62 9.72
N THR A 105 -16.83 -16.47 10.76
CA THR A 105 -17.77 -17.58 10.85
C THR A 105 -19.21 -17.11 10.77
N GLU A 106 -19.54 -16.00 11.43
CA GLU A 106 -20.88 -15.38 11.40
C GLU A 106 -21.21 -14.78 10.02
N ALA A 107 -20.19 -14.42 9.25
CA ALA A 107 -20.32 -13.95 7.88
C ALA A 107 -20.35 -15.11 6.85
N GLY A 108 -20.40 -16.37 7.31
CA GLY A 108 -20.55 -17.55 6.46
C GLY A 108 -19.24 -18.07 5.85
N PHE A 109 -18.08 -17.71 6.40
CA PHE A 109 -16.80 -18.30 6.01
C PHE A 109 -16.64 -19.67 6.68
N THR A 110 -16.09 -20.65 5.93
CA THR A 110 -15.77 -21.96 6.48
C THR A 110 -14.50 -21.90 7.33
N ARG A 111 -14.29 -22.90 8.18
CA ARG A 111 -13.05 -23.00 8.97
C ARG A 111 -11.81 -23.13 8.08
N GLU A 112 -11.92 -23.79 6.95
CA GLU A 112 -10.84 -23.95 5.97
C GLU A 112 -10.49 -22.59 5.34
N GLU A 113 -11.49 -21.85 4.87
CA GLU A 113 -11.29 -20.48 4.32
C GLU A 113 -10.66 -19.52 5.35
N ILE A 114 -11.03 -19.65 6.61
CA ILE A 114 -10.44 -18.85 7.70
C ILE A 114 -9.00 -19.25 7.96
N ALA A 115 -8.68 -20.54 7.95
CA ALA A 115 -7.32 -21.04 8.11
C ALA A 115 -6.43 -20.61 6.95
N ASP A 116 -6.88 -20.74 5.70
CA ASP A 116 -6.16 -20.31 4.51
C ASP A 116 -5.84 -18.80 4.55
N LEU A 117 -6.81 -17.98 4.99
CA LEU A 117 -6.59 -16.56 5.18
C LEU A 117 -5.57 -16.26 6.27
N SER A 118 -5.68 -16.96 7.42
CA SER A 118 -4.76 -16.82 8.56
C SER A 118 -3.33 -17.16 8.14
N ASP A 119 -3.14 -18.30 7.45
CA ASP A 119 -1.84 -18.75 6.97
C ASP A 119 -1.24 -17.77 5.94
N SER A 120 -2.04 -17.28 4.99
CA SER A 120 -1.61 -16.31 3.99
C SER A 120 -1.17 -14.98 4.63
N LEU A 121 -1.93 -14.48 5.61
CA LEU A 121 -1.58 -13.26 6.37
C LEU A 121 -0.30 -13.47 7.20
N PHE A 122 -0.17 -14.64 7.84
CA PHE A 122 1.03 -14.99 8.61
C PHE A 122 2.27 -15.03 7.71
N ASN A 123 2.20 -15.73 6.58
CA ASN A 123 3.30 -15.84 5.62
C ASN A 123 3.70 -14.46 5.08
N LEU A 124 2.74 -13.64 4.67
CA LEU A 124 2.99 -12.28 4.20
C LEU A 124 3.72 -11.45 5.27
N THR A 125 3.20 -11.43 6.49
CA THR A 125 3.75 -10.62 7.59
C THR A 125 5.12 -11.12 8.00
N ASN A 126 5.30 -12.44 8.13
CA ASN A 126 6.58 -13.05 8.45
C ASN A 126 7.64 -12.75 7.38
N ASN A 127 7.28 -12.87 6.10
CA ASN A 127 8.17 -12.52 5.00
C ASN A 127 8.56 -11.03 5.01
N ALA A 128 7.61 -10.14 5.32
CA ALA A 128 7.86 -8.71 5.44
C ALA A 128 8.88 -8.41 6.55
N ILE A 129 8.75 -9.04 7.72
CA ILE A 129 9.64 -8.90 8.88
C ILE A 129 11.01 -9.50 8.59
N CYS A 130 11.08 -10.75 8.15
CA CYS A 130 12.33 -11.46 7.90
C CYS A 130 13.19 -10.76 6.82
N ASN A 131 12.56 -10.15 5.84
CA ASN A 131 13.25 -9.45 4.76
C ASN A 131 13.43 -7.95 5.02
N PHE A 132 12.99 -7.41 6.16
CA PHE A 132 12.98 -5.97 6.44
C PHE A 132 14.33 -5.31 6.20
N ASN A 133 15.39 -5.78 6.86
CA ASN A 133 16.71 -5.17 6.73
C ASN A 133 17.25 -5.21 5.29
N ARG A 134 17.06 -6.33 4.60
CA ARG A 134 17.48 -6.48 3.20
C ARG A 134 16.74 -5.50 2.29
N ASN A 135 15.43 -5.40 2.45
CA ASN A 135 14.58 -4.51 1.65
C ASN A 135 14.88 -3.05 1.94
N ARG A 136 15.01 -2.67 3.23
CA ARG A 136 15.39 -1.33 3.65
C ARG A 136 16.72 -0.88 3.03
N MET A 137 17.73 -1.75 3.03
CA MET A 137 19.03 -1.41 2.43
C MET A 137 18.95 -1.22 0.91
N LYS A 138 18.14 -2.03 0.21
CA LYS A 138 17.87 -1.85 -1.22
C LYS A 138 17.15 -0.52 -1.49
N ASP A 139 16.14 -0.19 -0.68
CA ASP A 139 15.38 1.04 -0.81
C ASP A 139 16.23 2.29 -0.59
N LEU A 140 17.08 2.29 0.45
CA LEU A 140 17.98 3.38 0.73
C LEU A 140 18.98 3.60 -0.42
N ARG A 141 19.50 2.53 -1.02
CA ARG A 141 20.38 2.64 -2.20
C ARG A 141 19.63 3.22 -3.41
N ALA A 142 18.40 2.78 -3.66
CA ALA A 142 17.57 3.31 -4.74
C ALA A 142 17.24 4.80 -4.55
N LEU A 143 16.88 5.20 -3.34
CA LEU A 143 16.62 6.60 -3.00
C LEU A 143 17.87 7.48 -3.11
N ASN A 144 19.04 6.96 -2.74
CA ASN A 144 20.30 7.68 -2.96
C ASN A 144 20.59 7.84 -4.46
N GLY A 145 20.33 6.82 -5.28
CA GLY A 145 20.42 6.90 -6.73
C GLY A 145 19.50 7.96 -7.31
N LEU A 146 18.25 8.05 -6.81
CA LEU A 146 17.30 9.11 -7.19
C LEU A 146 17.83 10.51 -6.84
N ARG A 147 18.46 10.68 -5.66
CA ARG A 147 19.06 11.95 -5.26
C ARG A 147 20.17 12.38 -6.22
N VAL A 148 21.08 11.48 -6.54
CA VAL A 148 22.17 11.73 -7.48
C VAL A 148 21.62 12.06 -8.87
N HIS A 149 20.64 11.31 -9.35
CA HIS A 149 19.99 11.59 -10.65
C HIS A 149 19.34 12.99 -10.67
N ARG A 150 18.64 13.36 -9.63
CA ARG A 150 18.04 14.70 -9.50
C ARG A 150 19.07 15.81 -9.55
N GLU A 151 20.19 15.66 -8.85
CA GLU A 151 21.26 16.66 -8.82
C GLU A 151 21.91 16.83 -10.18
N ASN A 152 22.18 15.72 -10.88
CA ASN A 152 22.70 15.74 -12.25
C ASN A 152 21.71 16.38 -13.23
N THR A 153 20.44 16.01 -13.16
CA THR A 153 19.38 16.58 -13.99
C THR A 153 19.25 18.09 -13.75
N ARG A 154 19.33 18.54 -12.49
CA ARG A 154 19.30 19.96 -12.14
C ARG A 154 20.47 20.72 -12.74
N SER A 155 21.67 20.17 -12.70
CA SER A 155 22.86 20.80 -13.29
C SER A 155 22.72 20.95 -14.80
N ASN A 156 22.25 19.90 -15.48
CA ASN A 156 21.97 19.95 -16.91
C ASN A 156 20.89 20.96 -17.28
N TRP A 157 19.82 21.06 -16.46
CA TRP A 157 18.77 22.04 -16.64
C TRP A 157 19.28 23.49 -16.50
N LEU A 158 20.12 23.77 -15.53
CA LEU A 158 20.75 25.09 -15.35
C LEU A 158 21.61 25.50 -16.56
N MET A 159 22.18 24.53 -17.26
CA MET A 159 22.97 24.76 -18.49
C MET A 159 22.14 24.84 -19.76
N ALA A 160 20.90 24.37 -19.76
CA ALA A 160 20.05 24.27 -20.96
C ALA A 160 19.39 25.60 -21.39
N HIS A 161 19.69 26.71 -20.76
CA HIS A 161 19.30 28.10 -21.11
C HIS A 161 17.98 28.25 -21.88
N ASN A 162 16.85 28.13 -21.17
CA ASN A 162 15.51 28.50 -21.68
C ASN A 162 14.93 27.69 -22.87
N ASP A 163 15.51 26.58 -23.23
CA ASP A 163 14.87 25.69 -24.21
C ASP A 163 13.72 24.89 -23.54
N VAL A 164 12.48 25.24 -23.93
CA VAL A 164 11.24 24.65 -23.39
C VAL A 164 11.21 23.12 -23.62
N VAL A 165 11.70 22.64 -24.75
CA VAL A 165 11.70 21.20 -25.08
C VAL A 165 12.58 20.45 -24.11
N THR A 166 13.78 20.93 -23.86
CA THR A 166 14.73 20.35 -22.89
C THR A 166 14.14 20.37 -21.47
N LEU A 167 13.44 21.43 -21.07
CA LEU A 167 12.77 21.52 -19.76
C LEU A 167 11.68 20.46 -19.61
N ILE A 168 10.85 20.26 -20.65
CA ILE A 168 9.81 19.23 -20.65
C ILE A 168 10.45 17.83 -20.54
N GLN A 169 11.51 17.57 -21.29
CA GLN A 169 12.21 16.28 -21.21
C GLN A 169 12.76 15.99 -19.81
N TYR A 170 13.37 16.96 -19.16
CA TYR A 170 13.84 16.79 -17.77
C TYR A 170 12.69 16.57 -16.79
N PHE A 171 11.59 17.29 -16.97
CA PHE A 171 10.40 17.08 -16.15
C PHE A 171 9.85 15.65 -16.27
N VAL A 172 9.74 15.13 -17.48
CA VAL A 172 9.31 13.75 -17.74
C VAL A 172 10.28 12.75 -17.10
N GLN A 173 11.59 12.95 -17.26
CA GLN A 173 12.60 12.08 -16.64
C GLN A 173 12.50 12.06 -15.11
N LEU A 174 12.22 13.21 -14.49
CA LEU A 174 12.02 13.28 -13.04
C LEU A 174 10.77 12.51 -12.59
N ILE A 175 9.66 12.65 -13.32
CA ILE A 175 8.43 11.89 -13.05
C ILE A 175 8.71 10.38 -13.13
N GLU A 176 9.33 9.92 -14.21
CA GLU A 176 9.66 8.50 -14.38
C GLU A 176 10.61 8.00 -13.27
N SER A 177 11.56 8.82 -12.86
CA SER A 177 12.45 8.49 -11.74
C SER A 177 11.69 8.36 -10.41
N ILE A 178 10.71 9.23 -10.14
CA ILE A 178 9.87 9.15 -8.95
C ILE A 178 9.00 7.90 -8.98
N LYS A 179 8.40 7.57 -10.14
CA LYS A 179 7.58 6.36 -10.33
C LYS A 179 8.37 5.09 -10.06
N HIS A 180 9.64 5.02 -10.48
CA HIS A 180 10.45 3.81 -10.34
C HIS A 180 11.20 3.72 -9.00
N TYR A 181 11.74 4.82 -8.51
CA TYR A 181 12.64 4.83 -7.37
C TYR A 181 12.08 5.50 -6.12
N GLY A 182 11.08 6.36 -6.25
CA GLY A 182 10.48 7.10 -5.14
C GLY A 182 9.26 6.37 -4.57
N THR A 183 8.14 6.48 -5.26
CA THR A 183 6.82 6.05 -4.76
C THR A 183 6.78 4.58 -4.32
N PRO A 184 7.30 3.58 -5.07
CA PRO A 184 7.22 2.19 -4.63
C PRO A 184 8.00 1.93 -3.33
N LYS A 185 9.14 2.61 -3.13
CA LYS A 185 9.95 2.47 -1.92
C LYS A 185 9.27 3.15 -0.73
N PHE A 186 8.68 4.31 -0.96
CA PHE A 186 7.90 5.01 0.06
C PHE A 186 6.66 4.18 0.46
N ALA A 187 5.87 3.69 -0.49
CA ALA A 187 4.69 2.86 -0.24
C ALA A 187 5.03 1.62 0.59
N ARG A 188 6.12 0.94 0.24
CA ARG A 188 6.60 -0.23 0.99
C ARG A 188 6.99 0.12 2.42
N GLN A 189 7.77 1.19 2.64
CA GLN A 189 8.18 1.59 3.98
C GLN A 189 6.98 2.04 4.82
N ALA A 190 6.02 2.76 4.24
CA ALA A 190 4.78 3.13 4.90
C ALA A 190 3.99 1.88 5.33
N ARG A 191 3.87 0.88 4.44
CA ARG A 191 3.17 -0.37 4.77
C ARG A 191 3.87 -1.15 5.89
N LEU A 192 5.20 -1.24 5.86
CA LEU A 192 5.98 -1.87 6.93
C LEU A 192 5.79 -1.16 8.29
N ALA A 193 5.68 0.17 8.28
CA ALA A 193 5.37 0.92 9.50
C ALA A 193 3.95 0.61 10.03
N PHE A 194 2.97 0.42 9.14
CA PHE A 194 1.61 0.02 9.56
C PHE A 194 1.58 -1.39 10.13
N ILE A 195 2.26 -2.35 9.52
CA ILE A 195 2.43 -3.69 10.07
C ILE A 195 3.06 -3.63 11.48
N SER A 196 4.13 -2.86 11.65
CA SER A 196 4.77 -2.67 12.95
C SER A 196 3.81 -2.09 13.99
N LYS A 197 3.03 -1.08 13.60
CA LYS A 197 2.02 -0.47 14.47
C LYS A 197 0.90 -1.44 14.85
N ALA A 198 0.43 -2.27 13.91
CA ALA A 198 -0.58 -3.28 14.17
C ALA A 198 -0.08 -4.31 15.19
N ILE A 199 1.14 -4.84 15.00
CA ILE A 199 1.77 -5.76 15.94
C ILE A 199 1.90 -5.13 17.32
N SER A 200 2.42 -3.90 17.43
CA SER A 200 2.56 -3.20 18.71
C SER A 200 1.22 -3.04 19.43
N ARG A 201 0.18 -2.59 18.70
CA ARG A 201 -1.17 -2.46 19.28
C ARG A 201 -1.76 -3.79 19.72
N SER A 202 -1.51 -4.87 18.97
CA SER A 202 -1.99 -6.19 19.37
C SER A 202 -1.32 -6.73 20.63
N LEU A 203 -0.09 -6.32 20.93
CA LEU A 203 0.59 -6.61 22.20
C LEU A 203 -0.06 -5.88 23.37
N VAL A 204 -0.53 -4.63 23.16
CA VAL A 204 -1.37 -3.94 24.17
C VAL A 204 -2.69 -4.65 24.37
N TYR A 205 -3.35 -5.02 23.28
CA TYR A 205 -4.61 -5.77 23.33
C TYR A 205 -4.49 -7.08 24.11
N ARG A 206 -3.36 -7.78 24.00
CA ARG A 206 -3.04 -9.00 24.76
C ARG A 206 -2.55 -8.72 26.19
N GLY A 207 -2.39 -7.47 26.59
CA GLY A 207 -1.96 -7.07 27.94
C GLY A 207 -0.47 -7.25 28.23
N TYR A 208 0.38 -7.44 27.19
CA TYR A 208 1.83 -7.53 27.36
C TYR A 208 2.48 -6.16 27.58
N PHE A 209 1.89 -5.10 27.02
CA PHE A 209 2.34 -3.72 27.14
C PHE A 209 1.15 -2.79 27.38
N THR A 210 1.45 -1.61 27.90
CA THR A 210 0.51 -0.47 27.98
C THR A 210 0.72 0.48 26.80
N ASP A 211 -0.26 1.31 26.47
CA ASP A 211 -0.12 2.35 25.42
C ASP A 211 1.10 3.24 25.68
N LYS A 212 1.38 3.58 26.95
CA LYS A 212 2.52 4.43 27.33
C LYS A 212 3.90 3.79 27.11
N GLU A 213 3.97 2.48 27.00
CA GLU A 213 5.24 1.75 26.77
C GLU A 213 5.52 1.57 25.28
N ILE A 214 4.51 1.81 24.43
CA ILE A 214 4.62 1.67 22.95
C ILE A 214 4.75 3.02 22.25
N ASP A 215 4.22 4.12 22.83
CA ASP A 215 4.39 5.49 22.34
C ASP A 215 5.80 6.03 22.64
#